data_7c1907fa1069f7b8557adf8b2bc38dda
#
_entry.id   7c1907fa1069f7b8557adf8b2bc38dda
#
_cell.length_a   1.000
_cell.length_b   1.000
_cell.length_c   1.000
_cell.angle_alpha   90.00
_cell.angle_beta   90.00
_cell.angle_gamma   90.00
#
_symmetry.space_group_name_H-M   'P 1'
#
loop_
_entity.id
_entity.type
_entity.pdbx_description
1 polymer ?
#
loop_
_entity_poly.entity_id
_entity_poly.type
_entity_poly.pdbx_seq_one_letter_code
_entity_poly.pdbx_strand_id
1 'polypeptide(L)'
;MKSLTLFKSVFDNKTHKRIDCTSYVEFEKLLFDLADQPRKDKKSAPLISPATYKPDTTRANDNVIGWAGWCAVDVDEHVFDGELEKELLNAYGTWNHVVYSTASSTKEHPKFRIVFPLTDDIPKDKIKHFWFALNKELGDIGDPQTKDLSRMYYVPGQYEGAYNFIFNCFTGIDMNPYDIMSKHDYVERVHTLLDHLPKEIRRGVLAHRKNEMTNTTISWSNYKDCPFVNKKLVKEYNLISDTGWYTKMYAIIVSIAGNAIRKKYPISAGEITTLCKEIDYENGNWYKSRPFDKEADRAIEFVYGNL
;
A
#
# COMPACT_ATOMS: atom_id res chain seq x y z
N MET A 1 8.85 -17.02 18.24
CA MET A 1 7.82 -16.25 18.97
C MET A 1 7.09 -15.40 17.95
N LYS A 2 5.75 -15.30 18.02
CA LYS A 2 4.95 -14.43 17.12
C LYS A 2 4.52 -13.21 17.93
N SER A 3 4.81 -12.01 17.46
CA SER A 3 4.43 -10.80 18.18
C SER A 3 3.64 -9.86 17.28
N LEU A 4 2.61 -9.25 17.81
CA LEU A 4 1.83 -8.25 17.08
C LEU A 4 1.75 -6.94 17.85
N THR A 5 1.81 -5.83 17.12
CA THR A 5 1.50 -4.50 17.67
C THR A 5 0.02 -4.21 17.41
N LEU A 6 -0.71 -3.87 18.47
CA LEU A 6 -2.15 -3.60 18.43
C LEU A 6 -2.41 -2.08 18.41
N PHE A 7 -3.25 -1.66 17.47
CA PHE A 7 -3.77 -0.29 17.35
C PHE A 7 -5.27 -0.29 17.58
N LYS A 8 -5.77 0.68 18.36
CA LYS A 8 -7.20 0.77 18.69
C LYS A 8 -8.07 1.11 17.48
N SER A 9 -7.53 1.87 16.54
CA SER A 9 -8.20 2.27 15.29
C SER A 9 -7.17 2.71 14.27
N VAL A 10 -7.60 2.97 13.03
CA VAL A 10 -6.75 3.50 11.95
C VAL A 10 -6.12 4.87 12.28
N PHE A 11 -6.65 5.60 13.24
CA PHE A 11 -6.13 6.89 13.70
C PHE A 11 -5.11 6.76 14.84
N ASP A 12 -5.02 5.58 15.46
CA ASP A 12 -4.06 5.32 16.52
C ASP A 12 -2.65 5.19 15.92
N ASN A 13 -1.68 5.92 16.49
CA ASN A 13 -0.29 5.86 16.09
C ASN A 13 0.66 5.40 17.21
N LYS A 14 0.10 4.94 18.34
CA LYS A 14 0.86 4.52 19.51
C LYS A 14 1.31 3.07 19.34
N THR A 15 2.60 2.82 19.51
CA THR A 15 3.24 1.53 19.22
C THR A 15 3.56 0.68 20.45
N HIS A 16 3.15 1.13 21.65
CA HIS A 16 3.51 0.49 22.91
C HIS A 16 2.70 -0.77 23.26
N LYS A 17 1.57 -1.00 22.60
CA LYS A 17 0.73 -2.18 22.89
C LYS A 17 1.14 -3.35 22.02
N ARG A 18 1.95 -4.21 22.60
CA ARG A 18 2.43 -5.45 21.98
C ARG A 18 1.78 -6.65 22.64
N ILE A 19 1.45 -7.65 21.85
CA ILE A 19 0.98 -8.96 22.30
C ILE A 19 1.97 -9.99 21.78
N ASP A 20 2.52 -10.78 22.68
CA ASP A 20 3.50 -11.83 22.37
C ASP A 20 2.81 -13.19 22.52
N CYS A 21 2.87 -14.02 21.47
CA CYS A 21 2.40 -15.39 21.45
C CYS A 21 3.61 -16.32 21.42
N THR A 22 3.66 -17.27 22.33
CA THR A 22 4.81 -18.17 22.49
C THR A 22 4.87 -19.26 21.42
N SER A 23 3.71 -19.57 20.82
CA SER A 23 3.55 -20.59 19.78
C SER A 23 2.66 -20.10 18.64
N TYR A 24 2.69 -20.85 17.52
CA TYR A 24 1.75 -20.64 16.42
C TYR A 24 0.30 -20.89 16.87
N VAL A 25 0.07 -21.93 17.66
CA VAL A 25 -1.28 -22.30 18.16
C VAL A 25 -1.90 -21.17 19.01
N GLU A 26 -1.10 -20.52 19.83
CA GLU A 26 -1.55 -19.36 20.62
C GLU A 26 -1.89 -18.16 19.72
N PHE A 27 -1.06 -17.90 18.71
CA PHE A 27 -1.29 -16.84 17.74
C PHE A 27 -2.54 -17.11 16.88
N GLU A 28 -2.70 -18.33 16.39
CA GLU A 28 -3.88 -18.79 15.65
C GLU A 28 -5.14 -18.61 16.49
N LYS A 29 -5.13 -19.13 17.74
CA LYS A 29 -6.25 -18.98 18.67
C LYS A 29 -6.64 -17.51 18.85
N LEU A 30 -5.68 -16.61 18.98
CA LEU A 30 -5.95 -15.18 19.09
C LEU A 30 -6.70 -14.64 17.86
N LEU A 31 -6.35 -15.08 16.66
CA LEU A 31 -7.07 -14.67 15.44
C LEU A 31 -8.50 -15.19 15.40
N PHE A 32 -8.72 -16.44 15.81
CA PHE A 32 -10.08 -17.01 15.91
C PHE A 32 -10.92 -16.31 16.99
N ASP A 33 -10.36 -16.06 18.18
CA ASP A 33 -11.04 -15.32 19.26
C ASP A 33 -11.43 -13.89 18.82
N LEU A 34 -10.60 -13.25 17.96
CA LEU A 34 -10.93 -11.96 17.36
C LEU A 34 -12.01 -12.05 16.29
N ALA A 35 -12.04 -13.15 15.52
CA ALA A 35 -13.02 -13.37 14.46
C ALA A 35 -14.45 -13.54 15.00
N ASP A 36 -14.60 -14.04 16.21
CA ASP A 36 -15.90 -14.21 16.87
C ASP A 36 -16.48 -12.90 17.40
N GLN A 37 -15.70 -11.81 17.40
CA GLN A 37 -16.16 -10.53 17.93
C GLN A 37 -17.02 -9.78 16.92
N PRO A 38 -18.22 -9.30 17.31
CA PRO A 38 -19.05 -8.47 16.44
C PRO A 38 -18.37 -7.11 16.17
N ARG A 39 -18.45 -6.64 14.92
CA ARG A 39 -17.89 -5.37 14.46
C ARG A 39 -18.92 -4.59 13.68
N LYS A 40 -19.23 -3.39 14.12
CA LYS A 40 -20.19 -2.54 13.42
C LYS A 40 -19.64 -2.06 12.07
N ASP A 41 -18.41 -1.63 12.04
CA ASP A 41 -17.76 -1.10 10.84
C ASP A 41 -16.23 -1.20 10.90
N LYS A 42 -15.60 -0.99 9.74
CA LYS A 42 -14.15 -1.02 9.57
C LYS A 42 -13.45 0.11 10.34
N LYS A 43 -14.06 1.30 10.50
CA LYS A 43 -13.40 2.48 11.08
C LYS A 43 -13.20 2.35 12.58
N SER A 44 -14.12 1.66 13.26
CA SER A 44 -14.08 1.39 14.70
C SER A 44 -13.28 0.16 15.07
N ALA A 45 -12.94 -0.70 14.10
CA ALA A 45 -12.21 -1.93 14.35
C ALA A 45 -10.73 -1.66 14.70
N PRO A 46 -10.16 -2.45 15.63
CA PRO A 46 -8.72 -2.43 15.89
C PRO A 46 -7.93 -2.96 14.69
N LEU A 47 -6.62 -2.66 14.70
CA LEU A 47 -5.69 -3.16 13.71
C LEU A 47 -4.52 -3.85 14.40
N ILE A 48 -3.95 -4.82 13.71
CA ILE A 48 -2.74 -5.52 14.10
C ILE A 48 -1.64 -5.32 13.06
N SER A 49 -0.40 -5.33 13.51
CA SER A 49 0.77 -5.20 12.63
C SER A 49 1.84 -6.22 13.03
N PRO A 50 2.52 -6.86 12.08
CA PRO A 50 3.71 -7.65 12.37
C PRO A 50 4.90 -6.77 12.77
N ALA A 51 4.85 -5.47 12.49
CA ALA A 51 5.94 -4.56 12.75
C ALA A 51 6.15 -4.34 14.25
N THR A 52 7.42 -4.41 14.65
CA THR A 52 7.92 -3.93 15.93
C THR A 52 8.56 -2.57 15.74
N TYR A 53 8.51 -1.73 16.76
CA TYR A 53 8.92 -0.34 16.67
C TYR A 53 9.94 0.02 17.74
N LYS A 54 10.71 1.07 17.49
CA LYS A 54 11.57 1.68 18.51
C LYS A 54 10.72 2.13 19.70
N PRO A 55 11.21 1.99 20.95
CA PRO A 55 10.47 2.43 22.13
C PRO A 55 10.04 3.90 22.03
N ASP A 56 8.86 4.20 22.58
CA ASP A 56 8.32 5.56 22.70
C ASP A 56 8.18 6.33 21.38
N THR A 57 7.99 5.61 20.27
CA THR A 57 7.84 6.22 18.95
C THR A 57 6.45 5.98 18.34
N THR A 58 6.23 6.54 17.15
CA THR A 58 5.02 6.35 16.35
C THR A 58 5.20 5.25 15.31
N ARG A 59 4.10 4.83 14.67
CA ARG A 59 4.06 3.82 13.60
C ARG A 59 4.64 4.26 12.26
N ALA A 60 5.51 5.27 12.23
CA ALA A 60 6.18 5.66 10.99
C ALA A 60 7.17 4.58 10.53
N ASN A 61 7.34 4.41 9.23
CA ASN A 61 8.26 3.44 8.64
C ASN A 61 9.70 3.56 9.19
N ASP A 62 10.15 4.78 9.52
CA ASP A 62 11.48 5.02 10.06
C ASP A 62 11.68 4.42 11.46
N ASN A 63 10.59 4.22 12.19
CA ASN A 63 10.61 3.66 13.53
C ASN A 63 10.49 2.14 13.56
N VAL A 64 10.20 1.50 12.44
CA VAL A 64 10.12 0.04 12.33
C VAL A 64 11.50 -0.57 12.55
N ILE A 65 11.56 -1.62 13.39
CA ILE A 65 12.74 -2.43 13.64
C ILE A 65 12.72 -3.66 12.72
N GLY A 66 11.59 -4.32 12.61
CA GLY A 66 11.39 -5.54 11.83
C GLY A 66 9.96 -6.06 11.94
N TRP A 67 9.67 -7.19 11.30
CA TRP A 67 8.43 -7.96 11.48
C TRP A 67 8.69 -9.17 12.37
N ALA A 68 7.82 -9.40 13.35
CA ALA A 68 8.04 -10.35 14.43
C ALA A 68 7.30 -11.67 14.22
N GLY A 69 7.90 -12.56 13.44
CA GLY A 69 7.52 -13.98 13.33
C GLY A 69 6.21 -14.27 12.59
N TRP A 70 5.62 -13.29 11.88
CA TRP A 70 4.46 -13.50 11.02
C TRP A 70 4.34 -12.40 9.95
N CYS A 71 3.57 -12.70 8.91
CA CYS A 71 3.20 -11.74 7.87
C CYS A 71 1.76 -11.98 7.44
N ALA A 72 1.19 -11.04 6.70
CA ALA A 72 -0.09 -11.23 6.04
C ALA A 72 -0.11 -10.61 4.64
N VAL A 73 -0.92 -11.20 3.76
CA VAL A 73 -1.16 -10.73 2.39
C VAL A 73 -2.64 -10.39 2.24
N ASP A 74 -2.93 -9.16 1.84
CA ASP A 74 -4.28 -8.73 1.47
C ASP A 74 -4.59 -9.23 0.06
N VAL A 75 -5.72 -9.90 -0.13
CA VAL A 75 -6.21 -10.40 -1.41
C VAL A 75 -7.57 -9.76 -1.70
N ASP A 76 -7.56 -8.78 -2.58
CA ASP A 76 -8.77 -8.07 -3.04
C ASP A 76 -9.30 -8.62 -4.36
N GLU A 77 -8.42 -9.15 -5.22
CA GLU A 77 -8.74 -9.74 -6.51
C GLU A 77 -8.10 -11.13 -6.63
N HIS A 78 -8.87 -12.12 -7.07
CA HIS A 78 -8.38 -13.49 -7.25
C HIS A 78 -9.18 -14.23 -8.33
N VAL A 79 -8.68 -15.37 -8.75
CA VAL A 79 -9.30 -16.24 -9.78
C VAL A 79 -9.92 -17.49 -9.21
N PHE A 80 -9.99 -17.63 -7.89
CA PHE A 80 -10.64 -18.76 -7.23
C PHE A 80 -12.15 -18.66 -7.42
N ASP A 81 -12.76 -19.67 -8.04
CA ASP A 81 -14.19 -19.71 -8.40
C ASP A 81 -14.93 -20.90 -7.79
N GLY A 82 -14.21 -21.78 -7.11
CA GLY A 82 -14.74 -22.93 -6.39
C GLY A 82 -14.88 -22.73 -4.90
N GLU A 83 -14.64 -23.80 -4.14
CA GLU A 83 -14.63 -23.77 -2.68
C GLU A 83 -13.31 -23.17 -2.20
N LEU A 84 -13.35 -21.90 -1.78
CA LEU A 84 -12.16 -21.08 -1.49
C LEU A 84 -11.17 -21.77 -0.55
N GLU A 85 -11.65 -22.43 0.50
CA GLU A 85 -10.79 -23.13 1.46
C GLU A 85 -10.00 -24.27 0.79
N LYS A 86 -10.66 -25.08 -0.06
CA LYS A 86 -9.97 -26.16 -0.79
C LYS A 86 -8.98 -25.65 -1.80
N GLU A 87 -9.34 -24.57 -2.51
CA GLU A 87 -8.45 -23.99 -3.51
C GLU A 87 -7.21 -23.38 -2.88
N LEU A 88 -7.35 -22.67 -1.76
CA LEU A 88 -6.23 -22.12 -1.03
C LEU A 88 -5.36 -23.20 -0.38
N LEU A 89 -5.98 -24.27 0.14
CA LEU A 89 -5.23 -25.43 0.64
C LEU A 89 -4.41 -26.09 -0.47
N ASN A 90 -4.96 -26.25 -1.65
CA ASN A 90 -4.25 -26.81 -2.80
C ASN A 90 -3.10 -25.90 -3.28
N ALA A 91 -3.32 -24.59 -3.28
CA ALA A 91 -2.34 -23.62 -3.76
C ALA A 91 -1.21 -23.37 -2.76
N TYR A 92 -1.53 -23.27 -1.47
CA TYR A 92 -0.61 -22.78 -0.43
C TYR A 92 -0.48 -23.70 0.77
N GLY A 93 -1.02 -24.92 0.71
CA GLY A 93 -1.02 -25.91 1.79
C GLY A 93 0.35 -26.47 2.17
N THR A 94 1.44 -25.90 1.65
CA THR A 94 2.80 -26.23 2.09
C THR A 94 3.10 -25.66 3.47
N TRP A 95 2.51 -24.51 3.82
CA TRP A 95 2.79 -23.80 5.06
C TRP A 95 1.56 -23.66 5.93
N ASN A 96 1.78 -23.59 7.24
CA ASN A 96 0.75 -23.14 8.16
C ASN A 96 0.22 -21.79 7.72
N HIS A 97 -1.10 -21.59 7.72
CA HIS A 97 -1.69 -20.28 7.49
C HIS A 97 -3.10 -20.19 8.08
N VAL A 98 -3.52 -18.97 8.36
CA VAL A 98 -4.89 -18.61 8.69
C VAL A 98 -5.42 -17.69 7.61
N VAL A 99 -6.63 -17.96 7.12
CA VAL A 99 -7.33 -17.09 6.18
C VAL A 99 -8.54 -16.49 6.87
N TYR A 100 -8.71 -15.18 6.76
CA TYR A 100 -9.91 -14.50 7.25
C TYR A 100 -10.42 -13.43 6.30
N SER A 101 -11.73 -13.27 6.27
CA SER A 101 -12.41 -12.28 5.41
C SER A 101 -12.12 -10.85 5.86
N THR A 102 -12.17 -9.92 4.91
CA THR A 102 -12.12 -8.49 5.22
C THR A 102 -13.54 -7.91 5.40
N ALA A 103 -13.65 -6.71 5.98
CA ALA A 103 -14.92 -6.03 6.19
C ALA A 103 -15.67 -5.67 4.89
N SER A 104 -15.03 -5.79 3.74
CA SER A 104 -15.60 -5.53 2.41
C SER A 104 -15.81 -6.80 1.59
N SER A 105 -15.69 -7.98 2.20
CA SER A 105 -15.91 -9.27 1.56
C SER A 105 -17.39 -9.49 1.26
N THR A 106 -17.72 -9.99 0.08
CA THR A 106 -19.07 -10.46 -0.29
C THR A 106 -19.03 -11.93 -0.69
N LYS A 107 -20.18 -12.59 -0.77
CA LYS A 107 -20.24 -13.98 -1.22
C LYS A 107 -19.84 -14.14 -2.69
N GLU A 108 -20.20 -13.15 -3.50
CA GLU A 108 -19.92 -13.12 -4.94
C GLU A 108 -18.46 -12.76 -5.22
N HIS A 109 -17.84 -12.02 -4.32
CA HIS A 109 -16.44 -11.58 -4.43
C HIS A 109 -15.76 -11.60 -3.05
N PRO A 110 -15.31 -12.77 -2.59
CA PRO A 110 -14.65 -12.91 -1.29
C PRO A 110 -13.34 -12.12 -1.27
N LYS A 111 -13.19 -11.22 -0.29
CA LYS A 111 -11.95 -10.50 -0.02
C LYS A 111 -11.39 -10.96 1.31
N PHE A 112 -10.12 -11.30 1.34
CA PHE A 112 -9.54 -11.96 2.50
C PHE A 112 -8.07 -11.61 2.73
N ARG A 113 -7.55 -12.07 3.87
CA ARG A 113 -6.13 -12.07 4.21
C ARG A 113 -5.65 -13.46 4.46
N ILE A 114 -4.47 -13.75 3.95
CA ILE A 114 -3.73 -14.96 4.27
C ILE A 114 -2.63 -14.56 5.25
N VAL A 115 -2.63 -15.16 6.43
CA VAL A 115 -1.66 -14.91 7.51
C VAL A 115 -0.73 -16.08 7.64
N PHE A 116 0.55 -15.89 7.44
CA PHE A 116 1.57 -16.92 7.54
C PHE A 116 2.43 -16.73 8.80
N PRO A 117 2.57 -17.74 9.66
CA PRO A 117 3.59 -17.77 10.67
C PRO A 117 4.95 -17.98 10.04
N LEU A 118 5.97 -17.29 10.54
CA LEU A 118 7.34 -17.37 10.04
C LEU A 118 8.23 -18.07 11.05
N THR A 119 9.26 -18.79 10.58
CA THR A 119 10.28 -19.40 11.45
C THR A 119 11.13 -18.33 12.14
N ASP A 120 11.36 -17.21 11.46
CA ASP A 120 12.26 -16.14 11.87
C ASP A 120 11.61 -14.75 11.76
N ASP A 121 12.13 -13.81 12.55
CA ASP A 121 11.81 -12.40 12.40
C ASP A 121 12.45 -11.84 11.12
N ILE A 122 11.82 -10.83 10.52
CA ILE A 122 12.34 -10.17 9.34
C ILE A 122 12.88 -8.81 9.72
N PRO A 123 14.19 -8.56 9.65
CA PRO A 123 14.77 -7.25 9.91
C PRO A 123 14.29 -6.20 8.90
N LYS A 124 14.25 -4.94 9.32
CA LYS A 124 13.70 -3.81 8.57
C LYS A 124 14.19 -3.74 7.12
N ASP A 125 15.47 -3.94 6.89
CA ASP A 125 16.11 -3.85 5.57
C ASP A 125 15.73 -5.00 4.63
N LYS A 126 15.18 -6.10 5.16
CA LYS A 126 14.74 -7.26 4.41
C LYS A 126 13.23 -7.30 4.12
N ILE A 127 12.44 -6.48 4.79
CA ILE A 127 10.96 -6.52 4.66
C ILE A 127 10.50 -6.36 3.21
N LYS A 128 11.07 -5.41 2.47
CA LYS A 128 10.67 -5.17 1.07
C LYS A 128 11.02 -6.34 0.16
N HIS A 129 12.22 -6.92 0.34
CA HIS A 129 12.63 -8.11 -0.39
C HIS A 129 11.71 -9.28 -0.06
N PHE A 130 11.48 -9.53 1.24
CA PHE A 130 10.60 -10.61 1.66
C PHE A 130 9.17 -10.44 1.10
N TRP A 131 8.59 -9.25 1.21
CA TRP A 131 7.25 -8.99 0.66
C TRP A 131 7.18 -9.26 -0.84
N PHE A 132 8.18 -8.82 -1.60
CA PHE A 132 8.28 -9.08 -3.03
C PHE A 132 8.36 -10.59 -3.31
N ALA A 133 9.26 -11.30 -2.62
CA ALA A 133 9.47 -12.73 -2.80
C ALA A 133 8.22 -13.54 -2.42
N LEU A 134 7.58 -13.20 -1.29
CA LEU A 134 6.33 -13.80 -0.86
C LEU A 134 5.23 -13.63 -1.90
N ASN A 135 5.04 -12.42 -2.42
CA ASN A 135 4.00 -12.18 -3.42
C ASN A 135 4.26 -12.97 -4.72
N LYS A 136 5.52 -13.14 -5.11
CA LYS A 136 5.91 -14.00 -6.24
C LYS A 136 5.60 -15.47 -6.00
N GLU A 137 5.90 -16.00 -4.80
CA GLU A 137 5.55 -17.39 -4.42
C GLU A 137 4.03 -17.62 -4.42
N LEU A 138 3.25 -16.59 -4.12
CA LEU A 138 1.78 -16.65 -4.11
C LEU A 138 1.15 -16.34 -5.48
N GLY A 139 1.94 -16.19 -6.55
CA GLY A 139 1.43 -15.90 -7.89
C GLY A 139 0.94 -14.46 -8.09
N ASP A 140 1.55 -13.51 -7.37
CA ASP A 140 1.24 -12.07 -7.42
C ASP A 140 -0.22 -11.70 -7.03
N ILE A 141 -0.87 -12.50 -6.18
CA ILE A 141 -2.25 -12.23 -5.74
C ILE A 141 -2.39 -11.12 -4.71
N GLY A 142 -1.29 -10.76 -4.03
CA GLY A 142 -1.28 -9.74 -2.98
C GLY A 142 -1.42 -8.34 -3.54
N ASP A 143 -2.20 -7.49 -2.84
CA ASP A 143 -2.31 -6.06 -3.18
C ASP A 143 -0.94 -5.38 -3.13
N PRO A 144 -0.43 -4.86 -4.27
CA PRO A 144 0.88 -4.21 -4.34
C PRO A 144 1.02 -2.96 -3.46
N GLN A 145 -0.07 -2.40 -2.96
CA GLN A 145 -0.06 -1.26 -2.05
C GLN A 145 0.32 -1.65 -0.61
N THR A 146 0.38 -2.96 -0.30
CA THR A 146 0.60 -3.46 1.08
C THR A 146 2.06 -3.70 1.46
N LYS A 147 3.01 -3.23 0.67
CA LYS A 147 4.47 -3.40 0.85
C LYS A 147 5.15 -2.45 1.84
N ASP A 148 4.40 -1.64 2.56
CA ASP A 148 4.95 -0.69 3.52
C ASP A 148 5.44 -1.38 4.80
N LEU A 149 6.53 -0.87 5.38
CA LEU A 149 7.21 -1.49 6.53
C LEU A 149 6.33 -1.53 7.78
N SER A 150 5.51 -0.49 7.97
CA SER A 150 4.60 -0.33 9.11
C SER A 150 3.18 -0.81 8.82
N ARG A 151 3.05 -1.83 7.96
CA ARG A 151 1.75 -2.33 7.52
C ARG A 151 0.86 -2.73 8.68
N MET A 152 -0.38 -2.28 8.62
CA MET A 152 -1.43 -2.64 9.57
C MET A 152 -2.56 -3.34 8.83
N TYR A 153 -3.16 -4.31 9.52
CA TYR A 153 -4.30 -5.08 9.05
C TYR A 153 -5.46 -4.93 10.03
N TYR A 154 -6.65 -4.66 9.53
CA TYR A 154 -7.83 -4.77 10.38
C TYR A 154 -7.95 -6.19 10.90
N VAL A 155 -8.26 -6.34 12.19
CA VAL A 155 -8.44 -7.66 12.80
C VAL A 155 -9.59 -8.42 12.13
N PRO A 156 -9.59 -9.76 12.16
CA PRO A 156 -10.77 -10.54 11.83
C PRO A 156 -11.93 -10.16 12.76
N GLY A 157 -13.17 -10.41 12.33
CA GLY A 157 -14.36 -10.12 13.12
C GLY A 157 -15.64 -10.40 12.36
N GLN A 158 -16.77 -10.41 13.06
CA GLN A 158 -18.10 -10.48 12.46
C GLN A 158 -18.54 -9.08 12.05
N TYR A 159 -18.07 -8.64 10.87
CA TYR A 159 -18.43 -7.33 10.32
C TYR A 159 -19.86 -7.33 9.81
N GLU A 160 -20.64 -6.35 10.24
CA GLU A 160 -22.04 -6.20 9.83
C GLU A 160 -22.13 -6.01 8.30
N GLY A 161 -22.98 -6.83 7.65
CA GLY A 161 -23.19 -6.79 6.19
C GLY A 161 -22.09 -7.43 5.36
N ALA A 162 -20.99 -7.92 5.94
CA ALA A 162 -19.93 -8.60 5.21
C ALA A 162 -20.13 -10.12 5.15
N TYR A 163 -19.53 -10.77 4.17
CA TYR A 163 -19.38 -12.22 4.16
C TYR A 163 -18.19 -12.61 5.03
N ASN A 164 -18.48 -12.94 6.30
CA ASN A 164 -17.49 -13.24 7.30
C ASN A 164 -17.12 -14.73 7.30
N PHE A 165 -15.82 -15.01 7.27
CA PHE A 165 -15.28 -16.36 7.42
C PHE A 165 -13.87 -16.31 8.01
N ILE A 166 -13.47 -17.40 8.65
CA ILE A 166 -12.11 -17.69 9.07
C ILE A 166 -11.88 -19.18 8.99
N PHE A 167 -10.74 -19.61 8.48
CA PHE A 167 -10.30 -21.01 8.49
C PHE A 167 -8.77 -21.07 8.53
N ASN A 168 -8.23 -22.24 8.80
CA ASN A 168 -6.79 -22.46 8.88
C ASN A 168 -6.35 -23.65 8.03
N CYS A 169 -5.09 -23.66 7.68
CA CYS A 169 -4.37 -24.82 7.19
C CYS A 169 -3.23 -25.11 8.16
N PHE A 170 -3.33 -26.25 8.86
CA PHE A 170 -2.30 -26.68 9.80
C PHE A 170 -1.49 -27.83 9.20
N THR A 171 -0.29 -27.53 8.72
CA THR A 171 0.65 -28.49 8.12
C THR A 171 1.80 -28.86 9.06
N GLY A 172 1.97 -28.12 10.14
CA GLY A 172 3.12 -28.20 11.04
C GLY A 172 4.36 -27.45 10.55
N ILE A 173 4.29 -26.77 9.40
CA ILE A 173 5.42 -26.09 8.76
C ILE A 173 5.18 -24.57 8.74
N ASP A 174 5.96 -23.83 9.52
CA ASP A 174 6.04 -22.37 9.43
C ASP A 174 6.89 -22.00 8.23
N MET A 175 6.55 -20.88 7.58
CA MET A 175 7.28 -20.39 6.41
C MET A 175 8.66 -19.84 6.80
N ASN A 176 9.72 -20.32 6.13
CA ASN A 176 11.04 -19.73 6.30
C ASN A 176 11.19 -18.49 5.38
N PRO A 177 11.32 -17.27 5.93
CA PRO A 177 11.41 -16.08 5.11
C PRO A 177 12.67 -16.01 4.25
N TYR A 178 13.76 -16.60 4.71
CA TYR A 178 15.04 -16.58 3.96
C TYR A 178 15.02 -17.55 2.81
N ASP A 179 14.35 -18.71 2.94
CA ASP A 179 14.16 -19.64 1.83
C ASP A 179 13.33 -19.02 0.72
N ILE A 180 12.26 -18.29 1.08
CA ILE A 180 11.42 -17.55 0.13
C ILE A 180 12.26 -16.49 -0.58
N MET A 181 13.00 -15.66 0.16
CA MET A 181 13.84 -14.60 -0.44
C MET A 181 14.94 -15.17 -1.33
N SER A 182 15.49 -16.35 -1.02
CA SER A 182 16.57 -16.96 -1.84
C SER A 182 16.13 -17.39 -3.23
N LYS A 183 14.83 -17.61 -3.44
CA LYS A 183 14.28 -18.02 -4.74
C LYS A 183 14.00 -16.84 -5.68
N HIS A 184 13.93 -15.62 -5.14
CA HIS A 184 13.54 -14.43 -5.90
C HIS A 184 14.50 -13.29 -5.67
N ASP A 185 15.32 -13.00 -6.65
CA ASP A 185 16.22 -11.86 -6.61
C ASP A 185 15.43 -10.56 -6.53
N TYR A 186 15.71 -9.75 -5.52
CA TYR A 186 15.10 -8.45 -5.32
C TYR A 186 16.11 -7.35 -5.60
N VAL A 187 15.86 -6.63 -6.66
CA VAL A 187 16.54 -5.36 -6.91
C VAL A 187 15.59 -4.26 -6.46
N GLU A 188 15.88 -3.64 -5.31
CA GLU A 188 15.18 -2.40 -4.97
C GLU A 188 15.38 -1.45 -6.16
N ARG A 189 14.27 -0.97 -6.75
CA ARG A 189 14.38 0.02 -7.83
C ARG A 189 15.22 1.16 -7.28
N VAL A 190 16.45 1.15 -7.66
CA VAL A 190 17.39 2.21 -7.34
C VAL A 190 16.73 3.47 -7.87
N HIS A 191 16.48 4.40 -7.00
CA HIS A 191 16.15 5.76 -7.38
C HIS A 191 17.09 6.15 -8.51
N THR A 192 16.68 6.98 -9.41
CA THR A 192 17.44 7.36 -10.62
C THR A 192 18.91 7.65 -10.31
N LEU A 193 19.79 7.58 -11.32
CA LEU A 193 21.21 8.00 -11.19
C LEU A 193 21.37 9.33 -10.43
N LEU A 194 20.38 10.21 -10.52
CA LEU A 194 20.31 11.48 -9.79
C LEU A 194 20.21 11.31 -8.26
N ASP A 195 19.61 10.23 -7.75
CA ASP A 195 19.47 10.03 -6.31
C ASP A 195 20.78 9.57 -5.65
N HIS A 196 21.74 9.07 -6.44
CA HIS A 196 23.10 8.76 -6.02
C HIS A 196 24.05 9.93 -6.08
N LEU A 197 23.64 11.03 -6.72
CA LEU A 197 24.48 12.23 -6.80
C LEU A 197 24.45 13.03 -5.48
N PRO A 198 25.56 13.63 -5.08
CA PRO A 198 25.58 14.62 -4.01
C PRO A 198 24.49 15.67 -4.22
N LYS A 199 23.86 16.13 -3.12
CA LYS A 199 22.72 17.07 -3.17
C LYS A 199 22.96 18.30 -4.04
N GLU A 200 24.19 18.81 -4.06
CA GLU A 200 24.57 19.99 -4.83
C GLU A 200 24.58 19.71 -6.33
N ILE A 201 25.16 18.57 -6.74
CA ILE A 201 25.19 18.14 -8.15
C ILE A 201 23.76 17.84 -8.61
N ARG A 202 22.97 17.16 -7.80
CA ARG A 202 21.55 16.89 -8.09
C ARG A 202 20.77 18.20 -8.33
N ARG A 203 20.95 19.20 -7.45
CA ARG A 203 20.34 20.53 -7.61
C ARG A 203 20.77 21.20 -8.93
N GLY A 204 22.05 21.11 -9.29
CA GLY A 204 22.57 21.66 -10.54
C GLY A 204 21.94 21.00 -11.77
N VAL A 205 21.83 19.67 -11.79
CA VAL A 205 21.19 18.92 -12.88
C VAL A 205 19.70 19.27 -13.00
N LEU A 206 18.98 19.31 -11.87
CA LEU A 206 17.56 19.68 -11.87
C LEU A 206 17.34 21.12 -12.32
N ALA A 207 18.19 22.06 -11.89
CA ALA A 207 18.15 23.45 -12.34
C ALA A 207 18.42 23.57 -13.84
N HIS A 208 19.41 22.84 -14.37
CA HIS A 208 19.69 22.80 -15.80
C HIS A 208 18.50 22.27 -16.61
N ARG A 209 17.94 21.13 -16.22
CA ARG A 209 16.74 20.57 -16.86
C ARG A 209 15.55 21.53 -16.83
N LYS A 210 15.38 22.27 -15.73
CA LYS A 210 14.34 23.29 -15.58
C LYS A 210 14.56 24.47 -16.54
N ASN A 211 15.82 24.89 -16.74
CA ASN A 211 16.15 25.96 -17.64
C ASN A 211 15.95 25.61 -19.13
N GLU A 212 15.90 24.33 -19.48
CA GLU A 212 15.55 23.88 -20.83
C GLU A 212 14.05 23.96 -21.15
N MET A 213 13.21 24.27 -20.16
CA MET A 213 11.76 24.45 -20.33
C MET A 213 11.49 25.85 -20.89
N THR A 214 11.52 25.99 -22.21
CA THR A 214 11.44 27.27 -22.91
C THR A 214 10.13 27.51 -23.66
N ASN A 215 9.28 26.52 -23.74
CA ASN A 215 8.01 26.60 -24.47
C ASN A 215 6.91 27.27 -23.63
N THR A 216 6.76 28.57 -23.76
CA THR A 216 5.74 29.38 -23.09
C THR A 216 4.55 29.74 -23.98
N THR A 217 4.45 29.16 -25.18
CA THR A 217 3.41 29.52 -26.16
C THR A 217 2.09 28.75 -25.92
N ILE A 218 2.08 27.75 -25.02
CA ILE A 218 0.93 26.93 -24.74
C ILE A 218 0.06 27.62 -23.70
N SER A 219 -1.23 27.81 -24.01
CA SER A 219 -2.24 28.38 -23.09
C SER A 219 -3.46 27.48 -23.02
N TRP A 220 -4.20 27.56 -21.96
CA TRP A 220 -5.48 26.90 -21.76
C TRP A 220 -6.38 27.72 -20.83
N SER A 221 -7.67 27.45 -20.88
CA SER A 221 -8.66 28.16 -20.04
C SER A 221 -9.06 27.35 -18.79
N ASN A 222 -9.08 26.01 -18.90
CA ASN A 222 -9.45 25.08 -17.85
C ASN A 222 -8.88 23.68 -18.14
N TYR A 223 -9.15 22.70 -17.24
CA TYR A 223 -8.59 21.36 -17.40
C TYR A 223 -9.09 20.60 -18.64
N LYS A 224 -10.25 20.99 -19.23
CA LYS A 224 -10.84 20.29 -20.38
C LYS A 224 -10.11 20.58 -21.67
N ASP A 225 -9.57 21.78 -21.82
CA ASP A 225 -8.80 22.22 -22.97
C ASP A 225 -7.28 22.20 -22.74
N CYS A 226 -6.83 21.95 -21.50
CA CYS A 226 -5.41 21.85 -21.19
C CYS A 226 -4.76 20.64 -21.88
N PRO A 227 -3.70 20.87 -22.72
CA PRO A 227 -3.08 19.80 -23.50
C PRO A 227 -2.21 18.85 -22.67
N PHE A 228 -2.03 19.12 -21.39
CA PHE A 228 -1.25 18.30 -20.46
C PHE A 228 -2.13 17.35 -19.68
N VAL A 229 -3.45 17.58 -19.60
CA VAL A 229 -4.39 16.75 -18.87
C VAL A 229 -4.69 15.45 -19.62
N ASN A 230 -4.49 14.32 -18.95
CA ASN A 230 -4.84 13.03 -19.52
C ASN A 230 -6.34 12.75 -19.31
N LYS A 231 -7.13 12.90 -20.37
CA LYS A 231 -8.58 12.72 -20.36
C LYS A 231 -9.04 11.31 -19.91
N LYS A 232 -8.20 10.29 -20.14
CA LYS A 232 -8.51 8.92 -19.69
C LYS A 232 -8.43 8.83 -18.17
N LEU A 233 -7.37 9.37 -17.56
CA LEU A 233 -7.23 9.38 -16.10
C LEU A 233 -8.34 10.20 -15.43
N VAL A 234 -8.75 11.32 -16.03
CA VAL A 234 -9.89 12.12 -15.52
C VAL A 234 -11.17 11.31 -15.57
N LYS A 235 -11.46 10.60 -16.67
CA LYS A 235 -12.63 9.72 -16.76
C LYS A 235 -12.60 8.63 -15.69
N GLU A 236 -11.44 8.02 -15.45
CA GLU A 236 -11.27 7.02 -14.39
C GLU A 236 -11.49 7.61 -12.99
N TYR A 237 -11.05 8.87 -12.77
CA TYR A 237 -11.29 9.58 -11.51
C TYR A 237 -12.78 9.86 -11.30
N ASN A 238 -13.50 10.24 -12.35
CA ASN A 238 -14.94 10.53 -12.30
C ASN A 238 -15.82 9.31 -12.01
N LEU A 239 -15.29 8.10 -12.18
CA LEU A 239 -16.00 6.84 -11.88
C LEU A 239 -15.83 6.39 -10.43
N ILE A 240 -15.02 7.10 -9.63
CA ILE A 240 -14.77 6.73 -8.23
C ILE A 240 -15.95 7.17 -7.36
N SER A 241 -16.48 6.24 -6.57
CA SER A 241 -17.61 6.48 -5.69
C SER A 241 -17.23 6.59 -4.20
N ASP A 242 -16.13 5.92 -3.76
CA ASP A 242 -15.80 5.83 -2.32
C ASP A 242 -14.30 5.80 -2.00
N THR A 243 -13.52 4.99 -2.68
CA THR A 243 -12.08 4.77 -2.38
C THR A 243 -11.20 4.88 -3.62
N GLY A 244 -9.89 5.06 -3.42
CA GLY A 244 -8.94 5.12 -4.54
C GLY A 244 -8.76 6.51 -5.17
N TRP A 245 -9.57 7.51 -4.78
CA TRP A 245 -9.49 8.87 -5.31
C TRP A 245 -8.13 9.52 -5.13
N TYR A 246 -7.44 9.27 -4.01
CA TYR A 246 -6.10 9.78 -3.76
C TYR A 246 -5.09 9.29 -4.81
N THR A 247 -5.00 7.98 -5.01
CA THR A 247 -4.06 7.37 -5.96
C THR A 247 -4.34 7.83 -7.39
N LYS A 248 -5.61 7.93 -7.77
CA LYS A 248 -6.01 8.39 -9.11
C LYS A 248 -5.70 9.87 -9.31
N MET A 249 -5.99 10.74 -8.32
CA MET A 249 -5.64 12.15 -8.40
C MET A 249 -4.12 12.34 -8.48
N TYR A 250 -3.34 11.61 -7.68
CA TYR A 250 -1.89 11.70 -7.75
C TYR A 250 -1.35 11.25 -9.13
N ALA A 251 -1.95 10.23 -9.73
CA ALA A 251 -1.62 9.82 -11.11
C ALA A 251 -1.93 10.94 -12.13
N ILE A 252 -3.02 11.69 -11.94
CA ILE A 252 -3.35 12.87 -12.77
C ILE A 252 -2.29 13.95 -12.59
N ILE A 253 -1.92 14.29 -11.34
CA ILE A 253 -0.89 15.28 -11.01
C ILE A 253 0.44 14.94 -11.72
N VAL A 254 0.93 13.70 -11.57
CA VAL A 254 2.16 13.24 -12.21
C VAL A 254 2.05 13.24 -13.73
N SER A 255 0.89 12.87 -14.27
CA SER A 255 0.67 12.87 -15.72
C SER A 255 0.70 14.29 -16.31
N ILE A 256 0.11 15.28 -15.64
CA ILE A 256 0.15 16.68 -16.06
C ILE A 256 1.59 17.17 -16.07
N ALA A 257 2.35 16.97 -14.98
CA ALA A 257 3.75 17.34 -14.90
C ALA A 257 4.57 16.70 -16.04
N GLY A 258 4.43 15.38 -16.25
CA GLY A 258 5.13 14.65 -17.29
C GLY A 258 4.80 15.09 -18.72
N ASN A 259 3.52 15.39 -19.00
CA ASN A 259 3.10 15.87 -20.31
C ASN A 259 3.60 17.28 -20.60
N ALA A 260 3.61 18.18 -19.61
CA ALA A 260 4.12 19.53 -19.74
C ALA A 260 5.64 19.52 -20.00
N ILE A 261 6.39 18.77 -19.20
CA ILE A 261 7.85 18.68 -19.30
C ILE A 261 8.27 18.06 -20.64
N ARG A 262 7.58 17.03 -21.12
CA ARG A 262 7.82 16.47 -22.47
C ARG A 262 7.62 17.48 -23.59
N LYS A 263 6.72 18.44 -23.40
CA LYS A 263 6.51 19.56 -24.36
C LYS A 263 7.39 20.76 -24.08
N LYS A 264 8.37 20.63 -23.19
CA LYS A 264 9.30 21.67 -22.73
C LYS A 264 8.58 22.90 -22.14
N TYR A 265 7.40 22.70 -21.55
CA TYR A 265 6.63 23.75 -20.89
C TYR A 265 7.02 23.86 -19.40
N PRO A 266 7.35 25.06 -18.87
CA PRO A 266 7.79 25.28 -17.50
C PRO A 266 6.61 25.29 -16.53
N ILE A 267 5.88 24.16 -16.43
CA ILE A 267 4.70 24.08 -15.58
C ILE A 267 5.04 24.32 -14.11
N SER A 268 4.23 25.12 -13.43
CA SER A 268 4.33 25.40 -12.01
C SER A 268 3.42 24.51 -11.19
N ALA A 269 3.74 24.33 -9.89
CA ALA A 269 2.87 23.64 -8.94
C ALA A 269 1.49 24.32 -8.82
N GLY A 270 1.45 25.65 -8.92
CA GLY A 270 0.21 26.42 -8.90
C GLY A 270 -0.73 26.10 -10.08
N GLU A 271 -0.19 25.99 -11.30
CA GLU A 271 -0.98 25.61 -12.49
C GLU A 271 -1.53 24.19 -12.36
N ILE A 272 -0.71 23.21 -11.93
CA ILE A 272 -1.17 21.85 -11.68
C ILE A 272 -2.27 21.84 -10.61
N THR A 273 -2.06 22.58 -9.52
CA THR A 273 -3.02 22.68 -8.41
C THR A 273 -4.36 23.23 -8.89
N THR A 274 -4.35 24.26 -9.75
CA THR A 274 -5.58 24.84 -10.31
C THR A 274 -6.35 23.81 -11.14
N LEU A 275 -5.68 23.16 -12.09
CA LEU A 275 -6.26 22.12 -12.93
C LEU A 275 -6.84 20.95 -12.11
N CYS A 276 -6.10 20.49 -11.10
CA CYS A 276 -6.55 19.38 -10.25
C CYS A 276 -7.72 19.76 -9.33
N LYS A 277 -7.76 21.00 -8.83
CA LYS A 277 -8.91 21.51 -8.07
C LYS A 277 -10.17 21.59 -8.93
N GLU A 278 -10.06 22.03 -10.17
CA GLU A 278 -11.20 22.03 -11.11
C GLU A 278 -11.72 20.61 -11.34
N ILE A 279 -10.83 19.64 -11.59
CA ILE A 279 -11.20 18.23 -11.78
C ILE A 279 -11.88 17.67 -10.51
N ASP A 280 -11.32 17.91 -9.33
CA ASP A 280 -11.84 17.40 -8.07
C ASP A 280 -13.19 18.03 -7.70
N TYR A 281 -13.34 19.33 -7.93
CA TYR A 281 -14.59 20.06 -7.66
C TYR A 281 -15.78 19.50 -8.47
N GLU A 282 -15.57 19.14 -9.73
CA GLU A 282 -16.61 18.51 -10.58
C GLU A 282 -16.93 17.07 -10.16
N ASN A 283 -16.10 16.43 -9.31
CA ASN A 283 -16.16 15.00 -8.99
C ASN A 283 -16.21 14.68 -7.49
N GLY A 284 -16.94 15.44 -6.72
CA GLY A 284 -17.23 15.16 -5.31
C GLY A 284 -16.28 15.82 -4.32
N ASN A 285 -15.29 16.58 -4.79
CA ASN A 285 -14.40 17.38 -3.95
C ASN A 285 -13.71 16.56 -2.84
N TRP A 286 -13.18 15.39 -3.20
CA TRP A 286 -12.57 14.42 -2.30
C TRP A 286 -11.25 14.91 -1.70
N TYR A 287 -10.54 15.76 -2.47
CA TYR A 287 -9.17 16.20 -2.17
C TYR A 287 -9.08 17.47 -1.32
N LYS A 288 -10.21 18.06 -0.92
CA LYS A 288 -10.27 19.36 -0.23
C LYS A 288 -9.40 19.49 1.01
N SER A 289 -9.08 18.36 1.68
CA SER A 289 -8.24 18.33 2.88
C SER A 289 -6.77 18.03 2.60
N ARG A 290 -6.38 17.88 1.32
CA ARG A 290 -5.02 17.51 0.91
C ARG A 290 -4.27 18.71 0.34
N PRO A 291 -2.94 18.79 0.56
CA PRO A 291 -2.11 19.88 0.04
C PRO A 291 -1.73 19.64 -1.42
N PHE A 292 -2.59 20.00 -2.36
CA PHE A 292 -2.33 19.88 -3.81
C PHE A 292 -0.99 20.49 -4.25
N ASP A 293 -0.66 21.66 -3.71
CA ASP A 293 0.56 22.38 -4.01
C ASP A 293 1.81 21.55 -3.69
N LYS A 294 1.88 20.97 -2.51
CA LYS A 294 3.00 20.11 -2.10
C LYS A 294 3.10 18.83 -2.93
N GLU A 295 1.95 18.27 -3.33
CA GLU A 295 1.92 17.07 -4.15
C GLU A 295 2.29 17.39 -5.60
N ALA A 296 1.90 18.55 -6.12
CA ALA A 296 2.32 19.04 -7.42
C ALA A 296 3.84 19.32 -7.48
N ASP A 297 4.42 19.94 -6.44
CA ASP A 297 5.87 20.13 -6.33
C ASP A 297 6.62 18.80 -6.36
N ARG A 298 6.17 17.82 -5.56
CA ARG A 298 6.77 16.48 -5.54
C ARG A 298 6.68 15.78 -6.90
N ALA A 299 5.55 15.92 -7.59
CA ALA A 299 5.36 15.33 -8.91
C ALA A 299 6.27 15.96 -9.95
N ILE A 300 6.46 17.28 -9.93
CA ILE A 300 7.39 18.00 -10.78
C ILE A 300 8.83 17.52 -10.53
N GLU A 301 9.25 17.47 -9.26
CA GLU A 301 10.58 16.95 -8.90
C GLU A 301 10.78 15.51 -9.34
N PHE A 302 9.77 14.65 -9.13
CA PHE A 302 9.80 13.25 -9.55
C PHE A 302 9.99 13.14 -11.07
N VAL A 303 9.24 13.90 -11.86
CA VAL A 303 9.36 13.86 -13.33
C VAL A 303 10.72 14.38 -13.78
N TYR A 304 11.20 15.49 -13.24
CA TYR A 304 12.55 15.99 -13.56
C TYR A 304 13.66 15.00 -13.15
N GLY A 305 13.45 14.25 -12.08
CA GLY A 305 14.38 13.22 -11.63
C GLY A 305 14.46 12.01 -12.57
N ASN A 306 13.38 11.73 -13.34
CA ASN A 306 13.24 10.55 -14.19
C ASN A 306 13.33 10.84 -15.71
N LEU A 307 13.78 12.03 -16.09
CA LEU A 307 14.02 12.43 -17.50
C LEU A 307 15.30 11.81 -18.09
#